data_b3cc17b16fe902a3e161563b8b3a5bce
#
_entry.id   b3cc17b16fe902a3e161563b8b3a5bce
#
_cell.length_a   1.000
_cell.length_b   1.000
_cell.length_c   1.000
_cell.angle_alpha   90.00
_cell.angle_beta   90.00
_cell.angle_gamma   90.00
#
_symmetry.space_group_name_H-M   'P 1'
#
loop_
_entity.id
_entity.type
_entity.pdbx_description
1 polymer ?
#
loop_
_entity_poly.entity_id
_entity_poly.type
_entity_poly.pdbx_seq_one_letter_code
_entity_poly.pdbx_strand_id
1 'polypeptide(L)'
;DGTRLTLLMDPGRVKTGLYANDAFGQALKAGGRYTLSIGTTATSNQGCPLSEPHLKTFEVSDRDQSVPNPLFWSIAAPDAGSFDSLKIEMSEMIDHLSLAYRIRVLSSSDAPIPGRIDIGAEERAWYFTPHNSWDDDEYTIRVDPVLEDIAGNRMTGLFDRPVDADQDTMPKPRYIQLNPVS
;
A
#
# COMPACT_ATOMS: atom_id res chain seq x y z
N ASP A 1 5.98 -4.12 -14.48
CA ASP A 1 5.32 -4.62 -15.68
C ASP A 1 5.07 -3.55 -16.74
N GLY A 2 5.40 -2.27 -16.50
CA GLY A 2 5.26 -1.18 -17.46
C GLY A 2 3.82 -0.69 -17.71
N THR A 3 2.85 -1.16 -16.94
CA THR A 3 1.44 -0.82 -17.11
C THR A 3 0.93 0.15 -16.04
N ARG A 4 1.78 0.54 -15.10
CA ARG A 4 1.43 1.41 -13.98
C ARG A 4 2.29 2.67 -13.98
N LEU A 5 1.65 3.81 -13.74
CA LEU A 5 2.30 5.09 -13.46
C LEU A 5 1.94 5.52 -12.03
N THR A 6 2.94 5.76 -11.20
CA THR A 6 2.75 6.32 -9.87
C THR A 6 3.17 7.79 -9.87
N LEU A 7 2.28 8.66 -9.41
CA LEU A 7 2.55 10.09 -9.26
C LEU A 7 2.70 10.40 -7.78
N LEU A 8 3.85 10.96 -7.41
CA LEU A 8 4.11 11.40 -6.04
C LEU A 8 3.96 12.91 -5.96
N MET A 9 3.22 13.35 -4.94
CA MET A 9 3.11 14.78 -4.64
C MET A 9 4.38 15.25 -3.93
N ASP A 10 4.82 16.48 -4.24
CA ASP A 10 5.92 17.10 -3.52
C ASP A 10 5.58 17.25 -2.02
N PRO A 11 6.36 16.65 -1.11
CA PRO A 11 6.13 16.76 0.33
C PRO A 11 6.06 18.20 0.81
N GLY A 12 6.81 19.12 0.20
CA GLY A 12 6.78 20.53 0.51
C GLY A 12 5.43 21.21 0.27
N ARG A 13 4.61 20.65 -0.63
CA ARG A 13 3.26 21.14 -0.95
C ARG A 13 2.16 20.40 -0.18
N VAL A 14 2.48 19.26 0.42
CA VAL A 14 1.53 18.42 1.16
C VAL A 14 1.63 18.65 2.66
N LYS A 15 2.86 18.67 3.22
CA LYS A 15 3.08 18.83 4.65
C LYS A 15 2.84 20.26 5.12
N THR A 16 2.15 20.41 6.26
CA THR A 16 1.96 21.67 6.95
C THR A 16 3.27 22.16 7.60
N GLY A 17 3.42 23.48 7.75
CA GLY A 17 4.62 24.09 8.35
C GLY A 17 5.87 24.08 7.45
N LEU A 18 5.73 23.68 6.19
CA LEU A 18 6.81 23.81 5.20
C LEU A 18 6.57 25.03 4.32
N TYR A 19 7.65 25.75 4.00
CA TYR A 19 7.61 27.02 3.27
C TYR A 19 6.73 26.98 2.01
N ALA A 20 6.84 25.92 1.20
CA ALA A 20 6.07 25.84 -0.05
C ALA A 20 4.57 25.67 0.20
N ASN A 21 4.17 24.95 1.26
CA ASN A 21 2.78 24.85 1.67
C ASN A 21 2.26 26.17 2.22
N ASP A 22 3.02 26.84 3.10
CA ASP A 22 2.63 28.08 3.74
C ASP A 22 2.54 29.23 2.73
N ALA A 23 3.46 29.33 1.77
CA ALA A 23 3.50 30.38 0.76
C ALA A 23 2.49 30.20 -0.38
N PHE A 24 2.26 28.96 -0.84
CA PHE A 24 1.46 28.67 -2.03
C PHE A 24 0.19 27.83 -1.73
N GLY A 25 0.00 27.43 -0.47
CA GLY A 25 -1.09 26.56 -0.06
C GLY A 25 -0.96 25.11 -0.59
N GLN A 26 -1.95 24.30 -0.30
CA GLN A 26 -2.04 22.92 -0.77
C GLN A 26 -2.18 22.85 -2.30
N ALA A 27 -1.53 21.88 -2.93
CA ALA A 27 -1.65 21.67 -4.36
C ALA A 27 -3.05 21.18 -4.77
N LEU A 28 -3.66 20.34 -3.94
CA LEU A 28 -5.03 19.85 -4.08
C LEU A 28 -5.85 20.28 -2.87
N LYS A 29 -7.09 20.71 -3.09
CA LYS A 29 -7.99 21.20 -2.02
C LYS A 29 -9.14 20.21 -1.86
N ALA A 30 -9.50 19.91 -0.63
CA ALA A 30 -10.67 19.09 -0.30
C ALA A 30 -11.94 19.65 -0.97
N GLY A 31 -12.78 18.77 -1.49
CA GLY A 31 -13.96 19.09 -2.27
C GLY A 31 -13.67 19.60 -3.70
N GLY A 32 -12.40 19.74 -4.07
CA GLY A 32 -12.00 20.14 -5.42
C GLY A 32 -12.06 18.98 -6.41
N ARG A 33 -12.49 19.30 -7.64
CA ARG A 33 -12.46 18.35 -8.75
C ARG A 33 -11.33 18.70 -9.72
N TYR A 34 -10.50 17.71 -10.04
CA TYR A 34 -9.30 17.88 -10.84
C TYR A 34 -9.26 16.87 -11.99
N THR A 35 -8.56 17.23 -13.06
CA THR A 35 -8.28 16.30 -14.17
C THR A 35 -6.77 16.19 -14.34
N LEU A 36 -6.27 14.97 -14.20
CA LEU A 36 -4.91 14.62 -14.62
C LEU A 36 -4.93 14.33 -16.11
N SER A 37 -4.02 14.97 -16.85
CA SER A 37 -3.80 14.72 -18.27
C SER A 37 -2.37 14.24 -18.50
N ILE A 38 -2.21 13.07 -19.13
CA ILE A 38 -0.92 12.55 -19.57
C ILE A 38 -0.91 12.64 -21.10
N GLY A 39 -0.05 13.51 -21.64
CA GLY A 39 0.04 13.74 -23.08
C GLY A 39 0.75 12.61 -23.84
N THR A 40 0.60 12.61 -25.16
CA THR A 40 1.21 11.62 -26.06
C THR A 40 2.74 11.66 -26.09
N THR A 41 3.36 12.70 -25.53
CA THR A 41 4.82 12.78 -25.38
C THR A 41 5.37 11.92 -24.24
N ALA A 42 4.50 11.42 -23.34
CA ALA A 42 4.91 10.46 -22.33
C ALA A 42 5.26 9.12 -22.98
N THR A 43 6.43 8.59 -22.62
CA THR A 43 6.95 7.34 -23.19
C THR A 43 7.06 6.25 -22.13
N SER A 44 6.89 5.01 -22.56
CA SER A 44 7.18 3.83 -21.72
C SER A 44 8.69 3.68 -21.46
N ASN A 45 9.09 2.75 -20.60
CA ASN A 45 10.49 2.39 -20.38
C ASN A 45 11.22 1.92 -21.65
N GLN A 46 10.47 1.52 -22.68
CA GLN A 46 10.99 1.11 -23.97
C GLN A 46 11.01 2.27 -25.00
N GLY A 47 10.65 3.48 -24.57
CA GLY A 47 10.61 4.66 -25.43
C GLY A 47 9.38 4.75 -26.34
N CYS A 48 8.38 3.88 -26.19
CA CYS A 48 7.14 3.95 -26.95
C CYS A 48 6.24 5.06 -26.40
N PRO A 49 5.79 6.04 -27.22
CA PRO A 49 4.87 7.08 -26.79
C PRO A 49 3.45 6.51 -26.58
N LEU A 50 2.60 7.25 -25.86
CA LEU A 50 1.18 6.94 -25.78
C LEU A 50 0.52 7.17 -27.14
N SER A 51 -0.38 6.27 -27.54
CA SER A 51 -1.17 6.40 -28.78
C SER A 51 -2.18 7.56 -28.71
N GLU A 52 -2.69 7.83 -27.52
CA GLU A 52 -3.65 8.89 -27.22
C GLU A 52 -3.39 9.48 -25.83
N PRO A 53 -3.83 10.72 -25.54
CA PRO A 53 -3.73 11.28 -24.21
C PRO A 53 -4.58 10.49 -23.21
N HIS A 54 -4.05 10.26 -22.02
CA HIS A 54 -4.82 9.68 -20.92
C HIS A 54 -5.37 10.78 -20.03
N LEU A 55 -6.69 10.77 -19.79
CA LEU A 55 -7.38 11.71 -18.90
C LEU A 55 -8.00 10.97 -17.73
N LYS A 56 -7.70 11.41 -16.51
CA LYS A 56 -8.33 10.91 -15.29
C LYS A 56 -8.90 12.07 -14.48
N THR A 57 -10.22 12.12 -14.34
CA THR A 57 -10.87 13.08 -13.46
C THR A 57 -11.11 12.45 -12.10
N PHE A 58 -10.83 13.20 -11.02
CA PHE A 58 -10.98 12.75 -9.64
C PHE A 58 -11.43 13.91 -8.74
N GLU A 59 -12.01 13.57 -7.61
CA GLU A 59 -12.36 14.50 -6.54
C GLU A 59 -11.44 14.28 -5.35
N VAL A 60 -11.11 15.36 -4.66
CA VAL A 60 -10.23 15.34 -3.49
C VAL A 60 -11.10 15.29 -2.24
N SER A 61 -10.94 14.25 -1.44
CA SER A 61 -11.55 14.12 -0.12
C SER A 61 -10.82 14.98 0.92
N ASP A 62 -11.33 14.99 2.15
CA ASP A 62 -10.59 15.51 3.27
C ASP A 62 -9.28 14.77 3.47
N ARG A 63 -8.34 15.43 4.16
CA ARG A 63 -7.05 14.85 4.47
C ARG A 63 -7.23 13.58 5.31
N ASP A 64 -6.59 12.51 4.89
CA ASP A 64 -6.54 11.28 5.69
C ASP A 64 -5.61 11.49 6.89
N GLN A 65 -6.16 11.27 8.08
CA GLN A 65 -5.46 11.35 9.37
C GLN A 65 -5.52 10.01 10.13
N SER A 66 -5.79 8.93 9.43
CA SER A 66 -5.71 7.56 9.93
C SER A 66 -4.35 6.94 9.58
N VAL A 67 -3.98 5.89 10.29
CA VAL A 67 -2.79 5.09 9.99
C VAL A 67 -3.21 3.66 9.68
N PRO A 68 -2.54 2.96 8.78
CA PRO A 68 -2.82 1.56 8.50
C PRO A 68 -2.78 0.73 9.79
N ASN A 69 -3.85 -0.03 10.03
CA ASN A 69 -3.93 -0.87 11.21
C ASN A 69 -4.35 -2.31 10.87
N PRO A 70 -3.39 -3.25 10.84
CA PRO A 70 -3.65 -4.65 10.51
C PRO A 70 -4.62 -5.37 11.46
N LEU A 71 -4.93 -4.82 12.63
CA LEU A 71 -5.94 -5.39 13.55
C LEU A 71 -7.37 -5.32 12.99
N PHE A 72 -7.61 -4.44 12.03
CA PHE A 72 -8.92 -4.28 11.37
C PHE A 72 -8.99 -4.96 10.00
N TRP A 73 -7.96 -5.71 9.62
CA TRP A 73 -7.95 -6.45 8.37
C TRP A 73 -8.73 -7.77 8.51
N SER A 74 -9.48 -8.13 7.47
CA SER A 74 -10.13 -9.42 7.39
C SER A 74 -9.23 -10.41 6.66
N ILE A 75 -9.01 -11.59 7.26
CA ILE A 75 -8.13 -12.61 6.71
C ILE A 75 -8.97 -13.87 6.43
N ALA A 76 -9.00 -14.28 5.17
CA ALA A 76 -9.54 -15.57 4.76
C ALA A 76 -8.37 -16.55 4.58
N ALA A 77 -8.28 -17.48 5.53
CA ALA A 77 -7.26 -18.53 5.50
C ALA A 77 -7.60 -19.55 4.39
N PRO A 78 -6.58 -20.07 3.68
CA PRO A 78 -6.75 -21.15 2.71
C PRO A 78 -6.97 -22.51 3.41
N ASP A 79 -7.43 -23.49 2.66
CA ASP A 79 -7.52 -24.86 3.15
C ASP A 79 -6.14 -25.54 3.18
N ALA A 80 -5.89 -26.37 4.20
CA ALA A 80 -4.72 -27.22 4.26
C ALA A 80 -4.69 -28.21 3.08
N GLY A 81 -3.51 -28.44 2.51
CA GLY A 81 -3.32 -29.27 1.32
C GLY A 81 -3.70 -28.59 -0.01
N SER A 82 -4.29 -27.39 0.03
CA SER A 82 -4.69 -26.65 -1.17
C SER A 82 -3.57 -25.73 -1.70
N PHE A 83 -3.80 -25.16 -2.89
CA PHE A 83 -3.05 -24.06 -3.49
C PHE A 83 -3.88 -22.76 -3.50
N ASP A 84 -4.93 -22.72 -2.69
CA ASP A 84 -5.80 -21.56 -2.63
C ASP A 84 -5.05 -20.32 -2.14
N SER A 85 -5.46 -19.17 -2.62
CA SER A 85 -4.83 -17.93 -2.20
C SER A 85 -5.28 -17.55 -0.79
N LEU A 86 -4.31 -17.28 0.08
CA LEU A 86 -4.56 -16.47 1.26
C LEU A 86 -5.06 -15.10 0.83
N LYS A 87 -6.17 -14.64 1.38
CA LYS A 87 -6.75 -13.34 1.09
C LYS A 87 -6.72 -12.46 2.34
N ILE A 88 -6.27 -11.23 2.17
CA ILE A 88 -6.37 -10.16 3.17
C ILE A 88 -7.19 -9.02 2.57
N GLU A 89 -8.26 -8.63 3.24
CA GLU A 89 -9.03 -7.43 2.92
C GLU A 89 -8.71 -6.32 3.93
N MET A 90 -8.33 -5.16 3.41
CA MET A 90 -7.97 -3.98 4.19
C MET A 90 -9.17 -3.06 4.37
N SER A 91 -9.26 -2.42 5.52
CA SER A 91 -10.29 -1.40 5.81
C SER A 91 -10.09 -0.11 4.99
N GLU A 92 -8.87 0.10 4.48
CA GLU A 92 -8.44 1.31 3.76
C GLU A 92 -7.63 0.95 2.50
N MET A 93 -7.41 1.93 1.63
CA MET A 93 -6.52 1.77 0.47
C MET A 93 -5.06 1.86 0.92
N ILE A 94 -4.29 0.83 0.62
CA ILE A 94 -2.86 0.76 0.92
C ILE A 94 -2.06 1.10 -0.34
N ASP A 95 -0.89 1.73 -0.18
CA ASP A 95 -0.01 1.99 -1.30
C ASP A 95 0.37 0.69 -2.02
N HIS A 96 0.33 0.71 -3.35
CA HIS A 96 0.56 -0.46 -4.17
C HIS A 96 1.94 -1.11 -3.94
N LEU A 97 2.99 -0.30 -3.81
CA LEU A 97 4.34 -0.82 -3.55
C LEU A 97 4.45 -1.38 -2.13
N SER A 98 3.75 -0.78 -1.20
CA SER A 98 3.63 -1.31 0.16
C SER A 98 2.99 -2.69 0.17
N LEU A 99 1.88 -2.90 -0.56
CA LEU A 99 1.26 -4.22 -0.72
C LEU A 99 2.21 -5.23 -1.38
N ALA A 100 2.95 -4.82 -2.41
CA ALA A 100 3.86 -5.71 -3.12
C ALA A 100 5.09 -6.13 -2.28
N TYR A 101 5.56 -5.27 -1.36
CA TYR A 101 6.86 -5.47 -0.72
C TYR A 101 6.85 -5.49 0.81
N ARG A 102 5.78 -5.06 1.48
CA ARG A 102 5.74 -4.88 2.93
C ARG A 102 4.96 -5.95 3.70
N ILE A 103 4.34 -6.89 2.98
CA ILE A 103 3.64 -8.04 3.56
C ILE A 103 4.36 -9.31 3.12
N ARG A 104 4.57 -10.24 4.05
CA ARG A 104 5.21 -11.54 3.78
C ARG A 104 4.51 -12.63 4.57
N VAL A 105 4.44 -13.82 3.99
CA VAL A 105 4.05 -15.05 4.68
C VAL A 105 5.32 -15.79 5.09
N LEU A 106 5.38 -16.18 6.34
CA LEU A 106 6.49 -16.92 6.94
C LEU A 106 5.99 -18.29 7.43
N SER A 107 6.87 -19.29 7.36
CA SER A 107 6.64 -20.60 7.96
C SER A 107 6.80 -20.54 9.49
N SER A 108 6.51 -21.65 10.17
CA SER A 108 6.77 -21.87 11.60
C SER A 108 8.25 -21.69 12.00
N SER A 109 9.16 -21.77 11.03
CA SER A 109 10.61 -21.50 11.21
C SER A 109 11.05 -20.08 10.87
N ASP A 110 10.11 -19.13 10.73
CA ASP A 110 10.34 -17.74 10.30
C ASP A 110 10.95 -17.59 8.88
N ALA A 111 10.93 -18.63 8.06
CA ALA A 111 11.40 -18.57 6.69
C ALA A 111 10.30 -18.04 5.75
N PRO A 112 10.60 -17.11 4.81
CA PRO A 112 9.64 -16.65 3.83
C PRO A 112 9.13 -17.78 2.94
N ILE A 113 7.81 -17.89 2.79
CA ILE A 113 7.18 -18.84 1.88
C ILE A 113 7.26 -18.29 0.45
N PRO A 114 7.80 -19.06 -0.51
CA PRO A 114 7.77 -18.67 -1.92
C PRO A 114 6.34 -18.68 -2.48
N GLY A 115 5.97 -17.64 -3.20
CA GLY A 115 4.65 -17.53 -3.79
C GLY A 115 4.48 -16.29 -4.65
N ARG A 116 3.29 -16.17 -5.24
CA ARG A 116 2.89 -15.03 -6.07
C ARG A 116 1.97 -14.12 -5.27
N ILE A 117 2.21 -12.82 -5.39
CA ILE A 117 1.35 -11.78 -4.82
C ILE A 117 0.51 -11.18 -5.94
N ASP A 118 -0.81 -11.07 -5.69
CA ASP A 118 -1.74 -10.33 -6.51
C ASP A 118 -2.42 -9.26 -5.65
N ILE A 119 -2.67 -8.09 -6.23
CA ILE A 119 -3.29 -6.95 -5.54
C ILE A 119 -4.66 -6.73 -6.16
N GLY A 120 -5.68 -6.67 -5.30
CA GLY A 120 -7.06 -6.49 -5.70
C GLY A 120 -7.39 -5.05 -6.11
N ALA A 121 -8.65 -4.85 -6.51
CA ALA A 121 -9.13 -3.55 -6.94
C ALA A 121 -9.01 -2.51 -5.81
N GLU A 122 -8.70 -1.28 -6.21
CA GLU A 122 -8.56 -0.13 -5.31
C GLU A 122 -7.51 -0.34 -4.18
N GLU A 123 -6.55 -1.28 -4.39
CA GLU A 123 -5.51 -1.57 -3.39
C GLU A 123 -6.07 -1.88 -1.98
N ARG A 124 -7.28 -2.49 -1.92
CA ARG A 124 -7.97 -2.89 -0.68
C ARG A 124 -7.92 -4.38 -0.40
N ALA A 125 -7.33 -5.17 -1.29
CA ALA A 125 -7.17 -6.60 -1.09
C ALA A 125 -5.77 -7.05 -1.53
N TRP A 126 -5.25 -8.01 -0.80
CA TRP A 126 -3.97 -8.63 -1.06
C TRP A 126 -4.15 -10.15 -1.07
N TYR A 127 -3.60 -10.79 -2.09
CA TYR A 127 -3.68 -12.22 -2.28
C TYR A 127 -2.28 -12.81 -2.35
N PHE A 128 -2.09 -13.94 -1.71
CA PHE A 128 -0.84 -14.68 -1.78
C PHE A 128 -1.13 -16.13 -2.16
N THR A 129 -0.63 -16.56 -3.31
CA THR A 129 -0.73 -17.95 -3.79
C THR A 129 0.63 -18.61 -3.61
N PRO A 130 0.77 -19.64 -2.77
CA PRO A 130 2.04 -20.29 -2.54
C PRO A 130 2.47 -21.12 -3.76
N HIS A 131 3.78 -21.36 -3.91
CA HIS A 131 4.30 -22.26 -4.96
C HIS A 131 4.11 -23.73 -4.61
N ASN A 132 4.01 -24.10 -3.34
CA ASN A 132 3.65 -25.43 -2.85
C ASN A 132 2.31 -25.35 -2.13
N SER A 133 1.60 -26.49 -1.99
CA SER A 133 0.39 -26.54 -1.18
C SER A 133 0.64 -26.09 0.26
N TRP A 134 -0.40 -25.54 0.88
CA TRP A 134 -0.37 -25.25 2.30
C TRP A 134 -0.25 -26.55 3.10
N ASP A 135 0.75 -26.64 3.96
CA ASP A 135 0.81 -27.71 4.93
C ASP A 135 -0.18 -27.46 6.07
N ASP A 136 -0.54 -28.49 6.82
CA ASP A 136 -1.28 -28.39 8.08
C ASP A 136 -0.29 -27.95 9.20
N ASP A 137 0.19 -26.73 9.09
CA ASP A 137 1.21 -26.12 9.97
C ASP A 137 0.85 -24.65 10.26
N GLU A 138 1.52 -24.06 11.24
CA GLU A 138 1.36 -22.65 11.58
C GLU A 138 2.18 -21.77 10.63
N TYR A 139 1.54 -20.71 10.15
CA TYR A 139 2.18 -19.66 9.37
C TYR A 139 2.03 -18.30 10.06
N THR A 140 2.84 -17.37 9.66
CA THR A 140 2.77 -16.01 10.19
C THR A 140 2.77 -15.00 9.04
N ILE A 141 1.81 -14.08 9.06
CA ILE A 141 1.82 -12.92 8.18
C ILE A 141 2.61 -11.82 8.88
N ARG A 142 3.74 -11.45 8.30
CA ARG A 142 4.56 -10.35 8.78
C ARG A 142 4.25 -9.09 7.98
N VAL A 143 3.85 -8.02 8.68
CA VAL A 143 3.61 -6.70 8.10
C VAL A 143 4.72 -5.76 8.56
N ASP A 144 5.43 -5.17 7.59
CA ASP A 144 6.51 -4.22 7.85
C ASP A 144 5.93 -2.90 8.40
N PRO A 145 6.49 -2.32 9.47
CA PRO A 145 5.98 -1.10 10.08
C PRO A 145 6.04 0.14 9.18
N VAL A 146 6.82 0.11 8.12
CA VAL A 146 6.88 1.19 7.12
C VAL A 146 5.86 1.02 5.98
N LEU A 147 4.94 0.05 6.10
CA LEU A 147 3.79 -0.04 5.19
C LEU A 147 3.02 1.28 5.22
N GLU A 148 2.73 1.82 4.04
CA GLU A 148 2.06 3.11 3.84
C GLU A 148 0.68 2.92 3.22
N ASP A 149 -0.25 3.80 3.57
CA ASP A 149 -1.48 4.01 2.81
C ASP A 149 -1.24 4.92 1.59
N ILE A 150 -2.29 5.20 0.83
CA ILE A 150 -2.20 6.10 -0.34
C ILE A 150 -1.96 7.57 0.03
N ALA A 151 -2.15 7.96 1.27
CA ALA A 151 -1.84 9.29 1.79
C ALA A 151 -0.40 9.41 2.32
N GLY A 152 0.33 8.29 2.37
CA GLY A 152 1.70 8.20 2.89
C GLY A 152 1.76 8.06 4.41
N ASN A 153 0.63 7.83 5.10
CA ASN A 153 0.64 7.52 6.51
C ASN A 153 1.17 6.10 6.72
N ARG A 154 1.98 5.90 7.75
CA ARG A 154 2.57 4.61 8.12
C ARG A 154 1.91 4.06 9.37
N MET A 155 2.04 2.78 9.60
CA MET A 155 1.64 2.16 10.88
C MET A 155 2.27 2.85 12.10
N THR A 156 3.35 3.60 11.90
CA THR A 156 4.12 4.31 12.93
C THR A 156 3.75 5.78 13.08
N GLY A 157 2.86 6.31 12.25
CA GLY A 157 2.39 7.68 12.34
C GLY A 157 2.04 8.33 11.01
N LEU A 158 1.43 9.48 11.11
CA LEU A 158 0.97 10.27 9.96
C LEU A 158 2.14 10.77 9.12
N PHE A 159 1.92 10.87 7.82
CA PHE A 159 2.86 11.50 6.90
C PHE A 159 3.08 12.98 7.25
N ASP A 160 2.00 13.71 7.57
CA ASP A 160 2.03 15.11 7.98
C ASP A 160 2.05 15.21 9.50
N ARG A 161 3.22 15.01 10.09
CA ARG A 161 3.49 15.17 11.52
C ARG A 161 4.55 16.25 11.76
N PRO A 162 4.55 16.91 12.92
CA PRO A 162 5.61 17.87 13.29
C PRO A 162 7.00 17.23 13.18
N VAL A 163 7.99 18.01 12.76
CA VAL A 163 9.38 17.56 12.59
C VAL A 163 10.00 17.12 13.93
N ASP A 164 9.52 17.69 15.03
CA ASP A 164 10.01 17.43 16.40
C ASP A 164 9.30 16.25 17.09
N ALA A 165 8.41 15.53 16.37
CA ALA A 165 7.76 14.35 16.93
C ALA A 165 8.81 13.25 17.15
N ASP A 166 8.93 12.85 18.42
CA ASP A 166 9.91 11.87 18.91
C ASP A 166 9.96 10.62 18.03
N GLN A 167 11.14 10.32 17.46
CA GLN A 167 11.37 9.15 16.60
C GLN A 167 12.02 7.99 17.38
N ASP A 168 11.98 8.01 18.70
CA ASP A 168 12.85 7.23 19.57
C ASP A 168 12.52 5.75 19.69
N THR A 169 11.51 5.22 19.01
CA THR A 169 11.26 3.79 18.98
C THR A 169 11.44 3.25 17.55
N MET A 170 12.43 2.37 17.37
CA MET A 170 12.53 1.55 16.16
C MET A 170 11.19 0.85 15.93
N PRO A 171 10.49 1.14 14.83
CA PRO A 171 9.20 0.53 14.58
C PRO A 171 9.35 -0.98 14.42
N LYS A 172 8.47 -1.74 15.10
CA LYS A 172 8.49 -3.21 15.05
C LYS A 172 7.48 -3.72 14.03
N PRO A 173 7.79 -4.79 13.29
CA PRO A 173 6.82 -5.48 12.45
C PRO A 173 5.61 -5.94 13.26
N ARG A 174 4.45 -6.03 12.60
CA ARG A 174 3.28 -6.73 13.12
C ARG A 174 3.28 -8.16 12.60
N TYR A 175 2.89 -9.07 13.47
CA TYR A 175 2.79 -10.49 13.18
C TYR A 175 1.35 -10.95 13.43
N ILE A 176 0.77 -11.63 12.45
CA ILE A 176 -0.59 -12.16 12.52
C ILE A 176 -0.50 -13.65 12.29
N GLN A 177 -0.99 -14.45 13.22
CA GLN A 177 -1.01 -15.92 13.09
C GLN A 177 -2.00 -16.34 12.01
N LEU A 178 -1.62 -17.31 11.23
CA LEU A 178 -2.41 -17.90 10.17
C LEU A 178 -2.33 -19.42 10.28
N ASN A 179 -3.48 -20.05 10.46
CA ASN A 179 -3.63 -21.50 10.43
C ASN A 179 -4.51 -21.84 9.21
N PRO A 180 -4.05 -22.64 8.26
CA PRO A 180 -4.91 -23.19 7.21
C PRO A 180 -6.09 -23.94 7.81
N VAL A 181 -7.20 -23.95 7.09
CA VAL A 181 -8.42 -24.64 7.55
C VAL A 181 -8.29 -26.13 7.21
N SER A 182 -8.47 -27.00 8.22
CA SER A 182 -8.41 -28.45 8.10
C SER A 182 -9.73 -29.02 7.56
#